data_332a9fae8cdf756d2d110699c8889219
#
_entry.id   332a9fae8cdf756d2d110699c8889219
#
_cell.length_a   1.000
_cell.length_b   1.000
_cell.length_c   1.000
_cell.angle_alpha   90.00
_cell.angle_beta   90.00
_cell.angle_gamma   90.00
#
_symmetry.space_group_name_H-M   'P 1'
#
loop_
_entity.id
_entity.type
_entity.pdbx_description
1 polymer ?
#
loop_
_entity_poly.entity_id
_entity_poly.type
_entity_poly.pdbx_seq_one_letter_code
_entity_poly.pdbx_strand_id
1 'polypeptide(L)'
;LKYIELSGNVGILANGAGLTMTTMDAVCYFGGTPANFLEIGGDAYTKGRDALEIVFSNPAVKSLLVNFCGAFARTDVMAQGLVQAWEELKPTLPIFFTIHGTGEEEAVKLVRERLGVEPFDLMDDAVIAAVEAAK
;
A
#
# COMPACT_ATOMS: atom_id res chain seq x y z
N LEU A 1 0.99 5.52 12.91
CA LEU A 1 0.01 5.70 11.85
C LEU A 1 -0.28 7.17 11.64
N LYS A 2 0.03 7.69 10.46
CA LYS A 2 -0.25 9.08 10.13
C LYS A 2 -0.98 9.15 8.79
N TYR A 3 -2.10 9.88 8.77
CA TYR A 3 -2.97 9.98 7.61
C TYR A 3 -3.31 11.44 7.30
N ILE A 4 -3.20 11.81 6.02
CA ILE A 4 -3.64 13.12 5.53
C ILE A 4 -4.44 12.86 4.25
N GLU A 5 -5.69 13.29 4.21
CA GLU A 5 -6.52 13.14 3.03
C GLU A 5 -6.17 14.19 1.97
N LEU A 6 -6.10 13.74 0.72
CA LEU A 6 -5.87 14.59 -0.44
C LEU A 6 -7.04 14.40 -1.43
N SER A 7 -6.98 15.08 -2.57
CA SER A 7 -8.13 15.11 -3.49
C SER A 7 -8.06 14.12 -4.64
N GLY A 8 -7.14 13.17 -4.61
CA GLY A 8 -6.94 12.22 -5.72
C GLY A 8 -7.73 10.92 -5.57
N ASN A 9 -7.36 9.93 -6.39
CA ASN A 9 -8.05 8.64 -6.47
C ASN A 9 -7.16 7.41 -6.30
N VAL A 10 -5.85 7.57 -6.18
CA VAL A 10 -4.93 6.47 -5.87
C VAL A 10 -4.62 6.50 -4.39
N GLY A 11 -5.14 5.53 -3.64
CA GLY A 11 -4.81 5.37 -2.23
C GLY A 11 -3.37 4.91 -2.07
N ILE A 12 -2.68 5.43 -1.06
CA ILE A 12 -1.27 5.14 -0.84
C ILE A 12 -1.07 4.68 0.60
N LEU A 13 -0.33 3.58 0.75
CA LEU A 13 0.13 3.08 2.04
C LEU A 13 1.59 2.70 1.92
N ALA A 14 2.42 3.30 2.72
CA ALA A 14 3.85 2.98 2.74
C ALA A 14 4.38 3.03 4.18
N ASN A 15 5.55 2.46 4.41
CA ASN A 15 6.20 2.57 5.71
C ASN A 15 7.25 3.67 5.67
N GLY A 16 7.11 4.63 6.59
CA GLY A 16 7.99 5.77 6.71
C GLY A 16 7.57 6.96 5.84
N ALA A 17 7.76 8.16 6.38
CA ALA A 17 7.31 9.40 5.73
C ALA A 17 8.02 9.65 4.40
N GLY A 18 9.33 9.38 4.33
CA GLY A 18 10.11 9.60 3.11
C GLY A 18 9.65 8.70 1.97
N LEU A 19 9.46 7.42 2.25
CA LEU A 19 8.99 6.47 1.23
C LEU A 19 7.57 6.80 0.78
N THR A 20 6.71 7.21 1.70
CA THR A 20 5.34 7.61 1.39
C THR A 20 5.33 8.82 0.44
N MET A 21 6.14 9.83 0.72
CA MET A 21 6.24 11.01 -0.14
C MET A 21 6.82 10.68 -1.52
N THR A 22 7.84 9.82 -1.57
CA THR A 22 8.42 9.37 -2.83
C THR A 22 7.38 8.63 -3.67
N THR A 23 6.57 7.79 -3.04
CA THR A 23 5.49 7.05 -3.71
C THR A 23 4.44 8.02 -4.27
N MET A 24 4.06 9.03 -3.50
CA MET A 24 3.13 10.07 -3.95
C MET A 24 3.68 10.84 -5.16
N ASP A 25 4.96 11.22 -5.10
CA ASP A 25 5.61 11.92 -6.21
C ASP A 25 5.63 11.06 -7.47
N ALA A 26 5.87 9.78 -7.34
CA ALA A 26 5.86 8.85 -8.48
C ALA A 26 4.45 8.75 -9.09
N VAL A 27 3.41 8.70 -8.28
CA VAL A 27 2.03 8.70 -8.76
C VAL A 27 1.76 9.95 -9.59
N CYS A 28 2.17 11.12 -9.10
CA CYS A 28 2.01 12.39 -9.85
C CYS A 28 2.82 12.37 -11.14
N TYR A 29 4.05 11.86 -11.09
CA TYR A 29 4.93 11.78 -12.27
C TYR A 29 4.31 10.96 -13.39
N PHE A 30 3.62 9.87 -13.06
CA PHE A 30 2.97 9.00 -14.04
C PHE A 30 1.52 9.41 -14.35
N GLY A 31 1.13 10.62 -14.02
CA GLY A 31 -0.14 11.20 -14.42
C GLY A 31 -1.32 10.85 -13.53
N GLY A 32 -1.07 10.27 -12.35
CA GLY A 32 -2.11 9.98 -11.38
C GLY A 32 -2.27 11.06 -10.33
N THR A 33 -3.23 10.86 -9.43
CA THR A 33 -3.50 11.78 -8.33
C THR A 33 -3.59 11.03 -7.01
N PRO A 34 -2.68 11.30 -6.04
CA PRO A 34 -2.74 10.65 -4.74
C PRO A 34 -4.00 11.04 -3.96
N ALA A 35 -4.67 10.06 -3.39
CA ALA A 35 -5.85 10.27 -2.56
C ALA A 35 -5.47 10.64 -1.13
N ASN A 36 -4.26 10.28 -0.69
CA ASN A 36 -3.85 10.49 0.69
C ASN A 36 -2.34 10.32 0.86
N PHE A 37 -1.85 10.84 1.97
CA PHE A 37 -0.62 10.43 2.61
C PHE A 37 -1.00 9.47 3.73
N LEU A 38 -0.42 8.27 3.75
CA LEU A 38 -0.63 7.32 4.85
C LEU A 38 0.65 6.54 5.07
N GLU A 39 1.24 6.76 6.23
CA GLU A 39 2.42 6.01 6.62
C GLU A 39 2.12 5.12 7.81
N ILE A 40 2.71 3.92 7.78
CA ILE A 40 2.60 2.94 8.83
C ILE A 40 4.00 2.37 9.09
N GLY A 41 4.25 1.90 10.29
CA GLY A 41 5.56 1.35 10.64
C GLY A 41 5.45 -0.10 11.11
N GLY A 42 6.31 -0.48 12.05
CA GLY A 42 6.27 -1.81 12.65
C GLY A 42 4.99 -2.14 13.37
N ASP A 43 4.15 -1.14 13.63
CA ASP A 43 2.81 -1.31 14.19
C ASP A 43 1.75 -1.75 13.17
N ALA A 44 2.14 -1.97 11.92
CA ALA A 44 1.23 -2.43 10.86
C ALA A 44 0.50 -3.72 11.22
N TYR A 45 1.12 -4.58 12.01
CA TYR A 45 0.50 -5.81 12.45
C TYR A 45 -0.77 -5.55 13.27
N THR A 46 -0.76 -4.53 14.13
CA THR A 46 -1.91 -4.19 14.97
C THR A 46 -2.79 -3.11 14.39
N LYS A 47 -2.27 -2.29 13.47
CA LYS A 47 -3.00 -1.13 12.92
C LYS A 47 -3.32 -1.24 11.44
N GLY A 48 -3.07 -2.39 10.82
CA GLY A 48 -3.39 -2.60 9.41
C GLY A 48 -4.86 -2.39 9.11
N ARG A 49 -5.74 -2.85 10.00
CA ARG A 49 -7.18 -2.66 9.83
C ARG A 49 -7.57 -1.19 9.90
N ASP A 50 -7.04 -0.46 10.89
CA ASP A 50 -7.33 0.97 11.03
C ASP A 50 -6.87 1.74 9.79
N ALA A 51 -5.70 1.40 9.27
CA ALA A 51 -5.16 2.03 8.06
C ALA A 51 -6.09 1.79 6.87
N LEU A 52 -6.52 0.56 6.64
CA LEU A 52 -7.41 0.24 5.52
C LEU A 52 -8.78 0.87 5.69
N GLU A 53 -9.33 0.88 6.89
CA GLU A 53 -10.63 1.52 7.15
C GLU A 53 -10.58 3.01 6.83
N ILE A 54 -9.49 3.69 7.20
CA ILE A 54 -9.31 5.11 6.89
C ILE A 54 -9.29 5.34 5.38
N VAL A 55 -8.51 4.54 4.65
CA VAL A 55 -8.43 4.66 3.18
C VAL A 55 -9.80 4.41 2.56
N PHE A 56 -10.48 3.35 2.97
CA PHE A 56 -11.77 2.97 2.39
C PHE A 56 -12.91 3.91 2.79
N SER A 57 -12.72 4.75 3.81
CA SER A 57 -13.69 5.76 4.16
C SER A 57 -13.76 6.89 3.13
N ASN A 58 -12.76 6.99 2.26
CA ASN A 58 -12.73 7.97 1.18
C ASN A 58 -13.28 7.33 -0.11
N PRO A 59 -14.50 7.72 -0.54
CA PRO A 59 -15.13 7.12 -1.73
C PRO A 59 -14.43 7.45 -3.04
N ALA A 60 -13.53 8.42 -3.04
CA ALA A 60 -12.74 8.78 -4.23
C ALA A 60 -11.64 7.76 -4.55
N VAL A 61 -11.25 6.91 -3.59
CA VAL A 61 -10.18 5.92 -3.78
C VAL A 61 -10.66 4.81 -4.71
N LYS A 62 -9.95 4.61 -5.82
CA LYS A 62 -10.27 3.60 -6.83
C LYS A 62 -9.23 2.50 -6.97
N SER A 63 -8.03 2.72 -6.43
CA SER A 63 -6.99 1.69 -6.33
C SER A 63 -6.16 1.96 -5.10
N LEU A 64 -5.50 0.93 -4.57
CA LEU A 64 -4.59 1.07 -3.44
C LEU A 64 -3.19 0.61 -3.84
N LEU A 65 -2.22 1.48 -3.64
CA LEU A 65 -0.81 1.22 -3.87
C LEU A 65 -0.11 1.07 -2.52
N VAL A 66 0.50 -0.09 -2.30
CA VAL A 66 1.24 -0.40 -1.07
C VAL A 66 2.71 -0.52 -1.40
N ASN A 67 3.55 0.26 -0.73
CA ASN A 67 4.99 0.23 -0.91
C ASN A 67 5.68 -0.02 0.43
N PHE A 68 6.16 -1.24 0.63
CA PHE A 68 6.87 -1.62 1.85
C PHE A 68 8.35 -1.80 1.57
N CYS A 69 9.18 -1.13 2.36
CA CYS A 69 10.62 -1.30 2.33
C CYS A 69 11.10 -1.59 3.76
N GLY A 70 11.56 -2.81 3.99
CA GLY A 70 11.96 -3.25 5.31
C GLY A 70 13.38 -2.87 5.68
N ALA A 71 13.54 -2.38 6.92
CA ALA A 71 14.82 -2.18 7.58
C ALA A 71 14.68 -2.67 9.02
N PHE A 72 14.36 -1.77 9.95
CA PHE A 72 13.99 -2.19 11.31
C PHE A 72 12.61 -2.85 11.33
N ALA A 73 11.65 -2.26 10.61
CA ALA A 73 10.34 -2.89 10.42
C ALA A 73 10.47 -3.99 9.36
N ARG A 74 9.98 -5.18 9.67
CA ARG A 74 10.03 -6.31 8.74
C ARG A 74 8.84 -6.27 7.80
N THR A 75 9.09 -6.48 6.52
CA THR A 75 8.03 -6.46 5.51
C THR A 75 7.04 -7.62 5.70
N ASP A 76 7.50 -8.77 6.17
CA ASP A 76 6.60 -9.91 6.42
C ASP A 76 5.60 -9.62 7.55
N VAL A 77 6.03 -8.91 8.59
CA VAL A 77 5.13 -8.50 9.69
C VAL A 77 4.12 -7.48 9.20
N MET A 78 4.57 -6.49 8.43
CA MET A 78 3.68 -5.47 7.86
C MET A 78 2.67 -6.10 6.89
N ALA A 79 3.14 -6.98 6.02
CA ALA A 79 2.28 -7.67 5.07
C ALA A 79 1.24 -8.54 5.78
N GLN A 80 1.62 -9.24 6.84
CA GLN A 80 0.69 -10.08 7.59
C GLN A 80 -0.45 -9.27 8.17
N GLY A 81 -0.15 -8.15 8.79
CA GLY A 81 -1.18 -7.26 9.34
C GLY A 81 -2.11 -6.71 8.27
N LEU A 82 -1.54 -6.29 7.14
CA LEU A 82 -2.33 -5.76 6.03
C LEU A 82 -3.20 -6.83 5.37
N VAL A 83 -2.64 -8.00 5.11
CA VAL A 83 -3.37 -9.12 4.47
C VAL A 83 -4.53 -9.57 5.35
N GLN A 84 -4.30 -9.69 6.66
CA GLN A 84 -5.35 -10.08 7.59
C GLN A 84 -6.50 -9.06 7.57
N ALA A 85 -6.17 -7.77 7.63
CA ALA A 85 -7.17 -6.70 7.59
C ALA A 85 -7.91 -6.68 6.24
N TRP A 86 -7.21 -6.89 5.14
CA TRP A 86 -7.81 -6.96 3.81
C TRP A 86 -8.82 -8.08 3.71
N GLU A 87 -8.47 -9.26 4.23
CA GLU A 87 -9.39 -10.41 4.22
C GLU A 87 -10.62 -10.19 5.09
N GLU A 88 -10.47 -9.48 6.22
CA GLU A 88 -11.58 -9.17 7.11
C GLU A 88 -12.54 -8.14 6.50
N LEU A 89 -12.00 -7.12 5.86
CA LEU A 89 -12.79 -6.03 5.29
C LEU A 89 -13.37 -6.37 3.92
N LYS A 90 -12.79 -7.30 3.19
CA LYS A 90 -13.23 -7.79 1.88
C LYS A 90 -13.51 -6.65 0.88
N PRO A 91 -12.54 -5.75 0.65
CA PRO A 91 -12.76 -4.65 -0.28
C PRO A 91 -12.82 -5.15 -1.73
N THR A 92 -13.41 -4.33 -2.58
CA THR A 92 -13.57 -4.67 -4.01
C THR A 92 -12.61 -3.94 -4.93
N LEU A 93 -11.84 -2.98 -4.41
CA LEU A 93 -10.90 -2.24 -5.24
C LEU A 93 -9.58 -3.00 -5.44
N PRO A 94 -8.87 -2.75 -6.56
CA PRO A 94 -7.60 -3.41 -6.81
C PRO A 94 -6.49 -2.89 -5.90
N ILE A 95 -5.56 -3.78 -5.56
CA ILE A 95 -4.42 -3.49 -4.72
C ILE A 95 -3.13 -3.88 -5.46
N PHE A 96 -2.12 -3.04 -5.33
CA PHE A 96 -0.81 -3.22 -5.97
C PHE A 96 0.30 -3.06 -4.95
N PHE A 97 1.33 -3.92 -5.03
CA PHE A 97 2.40 -3.95 -4.03
C PHE A 97 3.76 -3.80 -4.67
N THR A 98 4.67 -3.08 -3.98
CA THR A 98 6.10 -3.33 -4.05
C THR A 98 6.58 -3.62 -2.64
N ILE A 99 7.41 -4.65 -2.50
CA ILE A 99 7.90 -5.12 -1.20
C ILE A 99 9.38 -5.45 -1.34
N HIS A 100 10.22 -4.75 -0.59
CA HIS A 100 11.66 -4.98 -0.59
C HIS A 100 12.24 -4.88 0.82
N GLY A 101 13.40 -5.50 1.03
CA GLY A 101 14.14 -5.42 2.27
C GLY A 101 13.86 -6.57 3.23
N THR A 102 14.06 -6.33 4.51
CA THR A 102 13.97 -7.37 5.54
C THR A 102 12.61 -8.07 5.54
N GLY A 103 12.62 -9.40 5.38
CA GLY A 103 11.40 -10.21 5.35
C GLY A 103 10.73 -10.29 3.99
N GLU A 104 11.37 -9.79 2.93
CA GLU A 104 10.80 -9.68 1.59
C GLU A 104 10.25 -11.00 1.06
N GLU A 105 11.00 -12.08 1.18
CA GLU A 105 10.60 -13.37 0.62
C GLU A 105 9.29 -13.88 1.22
N GLU A 106 9.18 -13.83 2.53
CA GLU A 106 7.97 -14.25 3.24
C GLU A 106 6.79 -13.32 2.94
N ALA A 107 7.06 -12.02 2.84
CA ALA A 107 6.03 -11.04 2.54
C ALA A 107 5.44 -11.23 1.14
N VAL A 108 6.29 -11.41 0.15
CA VAL A 108 5.88 -11.65 -1.24
C VAL A 108 5.08 -12.94 -1.34
N LYS A 109 5.56 -14.01 -0.69
CA LYS A 109 4.86 -15.29 -0.68
C LYS A 109 3.48 -15.15 -0.05
N LEU A 110 3.36 -14.46 1.07
CA LEU A 110 2.10 -14.25 1.78
C LEU A 110 1.09 -13.51 0.91
N VAL A 111 1.50 -12.40 0.29
CA VAL A 111 0.64 -11.60 -0.58
C VAL A 111 0.18 -12.42 -1.79
N ARG A 112 1.10 -13.15 -2.39
CA ARG A 112 0.80 -13.99 -3.56
C ARG A 112 -0.19 -15.09 -3.21
N GLU A 113 0.02 -15.81 -2.11
CA GLU A 113 -0.81 -16.93 -1.73
C GLU A 113 -2.17 -16.50 -1.16
N ARG A 114 -2.19 -15.45 -0.34
CA ARG A 114 -3.40 -15.04 0.39
C ARG A 114 -4.29 -14.10 -0.42
N LEU A 115 -3.71 -13.19 -1.18
CA LEU A 115 -4.46 -12.21 -1.97
C LEU A 115 -4.51 -12.53 -3.46
N GLY A 116 -3.68 -13.46 -3.93
CA GLY A 116 -3.61 -13.78 -5.35
C GLY A 116 -3.02 -12.65 -6.19
N VAL A 117 -2.27 -11.77 -5.58
CA VAL A 117 -1.66 -10.59 -6.23
C VAL A 117 -0.16 -10.81 -6.31
N GLU A 118 0.42 -10.56 -7.49
CA GLU A 118 1.86 -10.63 -7.69
C GLU A 118 2.47 -9.25 -7.41
N PRO A 119 3.31 -9.11 -6.36
CA PRO A 119 4.01 -7.85 -6.13
C PRO A 119 4.94 -7.51 -7.30
N PHE A 120 5.02 -6.23 -7.63
CA PHE A 120 5.96 -5.75 -8.65
C PHE A 120 7.36 -5.63 -8.07
N ASP A 121 8.37 -5.89 -8.89
CA ASP A 121 9.76 -5.72 -8.49
C ASP A 121 10.14 -4.23 -8.46
N LEU A 122 9.68 -3.46 -9.44
CA LEU A 122 9.98 -2.03 -9.55
C LEU A 122 8.80 -1.19 -9.08
N MET A 123 9.08 -0.17 -8.28
CA MET A 123 8.05 0.76 -7.81
C MET A 123 7.32 1.41 -8.98
N ASP A 124 8.02 1.82 -10.02
CA ASP A 124 7.41 2.48 -11.18
C ASP A 124 6.34 1.61 -11.82
N ASP A 125 6.58 0.32 -11.95
CA ASP A 125 5.60 -0.60 -12.54
C ASP A 125 4.33 -0.72 -11.67
N ALA A 126 4.49 -0.78 -10.35
CA ALA A 126 3.36 -0.81 -9.44
C ALA A 126 2.57 0.51 -9.50
N VAL A 127 3.28 1.64 -9.56
CA VAL A 127 2.67 2.97 -9.66
C VAL A 127 1.85 3.07 -10.94
N ILE A 128 2.41 2.69 -12.07
CA ILE A 128 1.72 2.74 -13.37
C ILE A 128 0.46 1.87 -13.32
N ALA A 129 0.55 0.67 -12.77
CA ALA A 129 -0.60 -0.23 -12.64
C ALA A 129 -1.71 0.38 -11.77
N ALA A 130 -1.34 0.98 -10.64
CA ALA A 130 -2.30 1.62 -9.74
C ALA A 130 -2.97 2.83 -10.38
N VAL A 131 -2.21 3.66 -11.10
CA VAL A 131 -2.74 4.83 -11.82
C VAL A 131 -3.72 4.39 -12.89
N GLU A 132 -3.37 3.38 -13.69
CA GLU A 132 -4.26 2.85 -14.74
C GLU A 132 -5.56 2.29 -14.14
N ALA A 133 -5.47 1.56 -13.02
CA ALA A 133 -6.63 0.97 -12.37
C ALA A 133 -7.58 2.03 -11.77
N ALA A 134 -7.07 3.23 -11.50
CA ALA A 134 -7.85 4.31 -10.91
C ALA A 134 -8.54 5.21 -11.96
N LYS A 135 -8.27 4.99 -13.22
CA LYS A 135 -8.87 5.79 -14.30
C LYS A 135 -10.36 5.52 -14.50
#